data_3b06f6587bd31b98b473f75e1c7ee104
#
_entry.id   3b06f6587bd31b98b473f75e1c7ee104
#
_cell.length_a   1.000
_cell.length_b   1.000
_cell.length_c   1.000
_cell.angle_alpha   90.00
_cell.angle_beta   90.00
_cell.angle_gamma   90.00
#
_symmetry.space_group_name_H-M   'P 1'
#
loop_
_entity.id
_entity.type
_entity.pdbx_description
1 polymer ?
#
loop_
_entity_poly.entity_id
_entity_poly.type
_entity_poly.pdbx_seq_one_letter_code
_entity_poly.pdbx_strand_id
1 'polypeptide(L)'
;LMPHQVIGEVCSQCGPEAVYVTDVGQHQMWAAQYIRHTKSRGFITSGGLGTMGFGYGAAIGAQMALGREQRVVMFTGDGSFHMNLNEACTAVSYELPIITVIFNNSVLGMVRQWQTTFYEKRYSQTDPHRRTDFVKLAEGFGLKGYRCTNLPEFQAAFADALKQKGPTWIECIIDKDEKVLPMIP
;
A
#
# COMPACT_ATOMS: atom_id res chain seq x y z
N LEU A 1 -0.56 6.67 13.49
CA LEU A 1 -1.31 6.69 12.23
C LEU A 1 -2.04 5.37 12.06
N MET A 2 -3.35 5.41 11.80
CA MET A 2 -4.20 4.22 11.73
C MET A 2 -4.57 3.88 10.29
N PRO A 3 -4.56 2.59 9.88
CA PRO A 3 -4.86 2.19 8.50
C PRO A 3 -6.22 2.68 7.98
N HIS A 4 -7.27 2.61 8.80
CA HIS A 4 -8.60 3.08 8.40
C HIS A 4 -8.67 4.58 8.13
N GLN A 5 -7.87 5.40 8.86
CA GLN A 5 -7.77 6.83 8.62
C GLN A 5 -7.10 7.12 7.27
N VAL A 6 -5.99 6.42 6.98
CA VAL A 6 -5.26 6.54 5.72
C VAL A 6 -6.15 6.17 4.54
N ILE A 7 -6.83 5.01 4.60
CA ILE A 7 -7.70 4.54 3.52
C ILE A 7 -8.91 5.46 3.33
N GLY A 8 -9.51 5.90 4.43
CA GLY A 8 -10.62 6.86 4.38
C GLY A 8 -10.23 8.19 3.73
N GLU A 9 -9.05 8.70 4.04
CA GLU A 9 -8.50 9.92 3.45
C GLU A 9 -8.24 9.76 1.94
N VAL A 10 -7.64 8.64 1.54
CA VAL A 10 -7.43 8.31 0.11
C VAL A 10 -8.76 8.29 -0.64
N CYS A 11 -9.77 7.60 -0.12
CA CYS A 11 -11.09 7.55 -0.75
C CYS A 11 -11.74 8.94 -0.85
N SER A 12 -11.54 9.80 0.16
CA SER A 12 -12.08 11.16 0.17
C SER A 12 -11.45 12.04 -0.91
N GLN A 13 -10.12 11.98 -1.06
CA GLN A 13 -9.39 12.84 -1.99
C GLN A 13 -9.42 12.35 -3.44
N CYS A 14 -9.48 11.03 -3.68
CA CYS A 14 -9.48 10.47 -5.03
C CYS A 14 -10.86 10.51 -5.71
N GLY A 15 -11.94 10.56 -4.93
CA GLY A 15 -13.30 10.51 -5.47
C GLY A 15 -13.71 9.12 -5.98
N PRO A 16 -14.91 9.01 -6.60
CA PRO A 16 -15.55 7.72 -6.89
C PRO A 16 -14.94 6.95 -8.07
N GLU A 17 -14.16 7.63 -8.92
CA GLU A 17 -13.61 7.03 -10.14
C GLU A 17 -12.23 6.39 -9.95
N ALA A 18 -11.62 6.51 -8.79
CA ALA A 18 -10.32 5.92 -8.51
C ALA A 18 -10.35 4.39 -8.60
N VAL A 19 -9.24 3.81 -9.02
CA VAL A 19 -8.99 2.37 -9.01
C VAL A 19 -7.98 2.05 -7.92
N TYR A 20 -8.33 1.11 -7.09
CA TYR A 20 -7.51 0.67 -5.97
C TYR A 20 -6.90 -0.68 -6.27
N VAL A 21 -5.61 -0.79 -6.08
CA VAL A 21 -4.86 -2.04 -6.21
C VAL A 21 -4.29 -2.40 -4.84
N THR A 22 -4.32 -3.66 -4.47
CA THR A 22 -3.64 -4.09 -3.25
C THR A 22 -2.57 -5.13 -3.54
N ASP A 23 -1.51 -5.05 -2.76
CA ASP A 23 -0.65 -6.19 -2.53
C ASP A 23 -1.26 -7.09 -1.45
N VAL A 24 -0.55 -8.07 -0.92
CA VAL A 24 -1.08 -9.10 -0.01
C VAL A 24 -0.51 -8.99 1.39
N GLY A 25 -1.40 -8.96 2.38
CA GLY A 25 -1.11 -8.83 3.81
C GLY A 25 -2.25 -8.15 4.57
N GLN A 26 -2.00 -7.64 5.77
CA GLN A 26 -3.00 -6.90 6.54
C GLN A 26 -3.58 -5.71 5.77
N HIS A 27 -2.75 -5.00 5.02
CA HIS A 27 -3.15 -3.86 4.18
C HIS A 27 -4.21 -4.23 3.14
N GLN A 28 -4.15 -5.44 2.58
CA GLN A 28 -5.18 -5.98 1.67
C GLN A 28 -6.54 -6.07 2.37
N MET A 29 -6.54 -6.61 3.58
CA MET A 29 -7.77 -6.80 4.35
C MET A 29 -8.34 -5.46 4.84
N TRP A 30 -7.50 -4.53 5.32
CA TRP A 30 -7.94 -3.18 5.66
C TRP A 30 -8.50 -2.45 4.43
N ALA A 31 -7.84 -2.58 3.28
CA ALA A 31 -8.34 -1.98 2.05
C ALA A 31 -9.71 -2.55 1.67
N ALA A 32 -9.89 -3.88 1.73
CA ALA A 32 -11.17 -4.52 1.45
C ALA A 32 -12.30 -4.09 2.42
N GLN A 33 -11.95 -3.80 3.70
CA GLN A 33 -12.91 -3.38 4.72
C GLN A 33 -13.29 -1.90 4.62
N TYR A 34 -12.33 -1.02 4.29
CA TYR A 34 -12.49 0.42 4.44
C TYR A 34 -12.63 1.20 3.14
N ILE A 35 -12.28 0.61 1.99
CA ILE A 35 -12.53 1.25 0.68
C ILE A 35 -14.02 1.29 0.42
N ARG A 36 -14.50 2.46 0.02
CA ARG A 36 -15.87 2.63 -0.49
C ARG A 36 -15.89 2.19 -1.96
N HIS A 37 -16.43 1.01 -2.21
CA HIS A 37 -16.56 0.47 -3.56
C HIS A 37 -17.72 1.16 -4.28
N THR A 38 -17.42 2.01 -5.24
CA THR A 38 -18.39 2.82 -5.98
C THR A 38 -18.63 2.33 -7.39
N LYS A 39 -17.74 1.50 -7.93
CA LYS A 39 -17.86 0.98 -9.29
C LYS A 39 -17.35 -0.46 -9.43
N SER A 40 -17.86 -1.14 -10.43
CA SER A 40 -17.36 -2.46 -10.85
C SER A 40 -15.90 -2.34 -11.32
N ARG A 41 -15.08 -3.36 -11.02
CA ARG A 41 -13.64 -3.41 -11.38
C ARG A 41 -12.79 -2.28 -10.81
N GLY A 42 -13.29 -1.56 -9.78
CA GLY A 42 -12.54 -0.51 -9.07
C GLY A 42 -11.56 -1.02 -8.04
N PHE A 43 -11.54 -2.34 -7.76
CA PHE A 43 -10.66 -2.97 -6.77
C PHE A 43 -9.97 -4.20 -7.37
N ILE A 44 -8.64 -4.16 -7.43
CA ILE A 44 -7.79 -5.20 -8.04
C ILE A 44 -6.91 -5.80 -6.95
N THR A 45 -7.02 -7.10 -6.75
CA THR A 45 -6.32 -7.79 -5.66
C THR A 45 -6.07 -9.26 -6.00
N SER A 46 -5.01 -9.85 -5.46
CA SER A 46 -4.77 -11.30 -5.50
C SER A 46 -5.60 -12.01 -4.43
N GLY A 47 -6.93 -12.06 -4.61
CA GLY A 47 -7.86 -12.61 -3.62
C GLY A 47 -7.92 -14.15 -3.58
N GLY A 48 -7.45 -14.83 -4.63
CA GLY A 48 -7.42 -16.28 -4.69
C GLY A 48 -6.15 -16.87 -4.08
N LEU A 49 -5.00 -16.69 -4.72
CA LEU A 49 -3.73 -17.24 -4.27
C LEU A 49 -3.06 -16.42 -3.16
N GLY A 50 -3.42 -15.14 -2.99
CA GLY A 50 -2.79 -14.29 -2.00
C GLY A 50 -1.30 -14.08 -2.26
N THR A 51 -0.93 -13.74 -3.49
CA THR A 51 0.46 -13.64 -3.93
C THR A 51 1.07 -12.32 -3.50
N MET A 52 1.99 -12.35 -2.53
CA MET A 52 2.80 -11.18 -2.16
C MET A 52 3.69 -10.76 -3.34
N GLY A 53 3.78 -9.43 -3.59
CA GLY A 53 4.48 -8.87 -4.76
C GLY A 53 3.60 -8.68 -6.00
N PHE A 54 2.32 -9.09 -5.96
CA PHE A 54 1.36 -8.90 -7.06
C PHE A 54 1.06 -7.43 -7.35
N GLY A 55 1.01 -6.61 -6.30
CA GLY A 55 0.36 -5.29 -6.34
C GLY A 55 0.99 -4.31 -7.33
N TYR A 56 2.33 -4.19 -7.36
CA TYR A 56 2.96 -3.14 -8.15
C TYR A 56 2.81 -3.40 -9.67
N GLY A 57 3.05 -4.63 -10.11
CA GLY A 57 2.82 -5.02 -11.51
C GLY A 57 1.35 -4.84 -11.92
N ALA A 58 0.41 -5.18 -11.04
CA ALA A 58 -1.02 -4.97 -11.28
C ALA A 58 -1.39 -3.49 -11.34
N ALA A 59 -0.79 -2.63 -10.51
CA ALA A 59 -1.00 -1.18 -10.55
C ALA A 59 -0.46 -0.56 -11.85
N ILE A 60 0.71 -1.01 -12.32
CA ILE A 60 1.27 -0.61 -13.61
C ILE A 60 0.31 -1.00 -14.75
N GLY A 61 -0.13 -2.25 -14.78
CA GLY A 61 -1.08 -2.73 -15.78
C GLY A 61 -2.40 -1.95 -15.77
N ALA A 62 -2.95 -1.69 -14.58
CA ALA A 62 -4.16 -0.88 -14.42
C ALA A 62 -3.97 0.55 -14.93
N GLN A 63 -2.87 1.21 -14.56
CA GLN A 63 -2.60 2.59 -14.99
C GLN A 63 -2.38 2.69 -16.49
N MET A 64 -1.71 1.71 -17.10
CA MET A 64 -1.52 1.64 -18.55
C MET A 64 -2.86 1.49 -19.28
N ALA A 65 -3.76 0.66 -18.77
CA ALA A 65 -5.07 0.41 -19.37
C ALA A 65 -6.02 1.61 -19.23
N LEU A 66 -5.92 2.35 -18.14
CA LEU A 66 -6.83 3.46 -17.80
C LEU A 66 -6.35 4.83 -18.32
N GLY A 67 -5.09 4.91 -18.76
CA GLY A 67 -4.48 6.20 -19.15
C GLY A 67 -4.12 7.04 -17.92
N ARG A 68 -3.62 8.26 -18.16
CA ARG A 68 -3.07 9.14 -17.10
C ARG A 68 -4.12 9.96 -16.35
N GLU A 69 -5.31 10.10 -16.89
CA GLU A 69 -6.38 10.91 -16.32
C GLU A 69 -7.07 10.21 -15.13
N GLN A 70 -7.10 8.89 -15.16
CA GLN A 70 -7.73 8.11 -14.10
C GLN A 70 -6.69 7.74 -13.03
N ARG A 71 -7.05 7.94 -11.77
CA ARG A 71 -6.14 7.73 -10.66
C ARG A 71 -6.10 6.26 -10.24
N VAL A 72 -4.89 5.71 -10.17
CA VAL A 72 -4.62 4.39 -9.58
C VAL A 72 -3.87 4.58 -8.26
N VAL A 73 -4.42 4.04 -7.19
CA VAL A 73 -3.77 4.02 -5.87
C VAL A 73 -3.52 2.57 -5.47
N MET A 74 -2.27 2.27 -5.13
CA MET A 74 -1.86 0.96 -4.64
C MET A 74 -1.65 0.99 -3.13
N PHE A 75 -2.24 0.04 -2.42
CA PHE A 75 -1.97 -0.22 -1.01
C PHE A 75 -1.06 -1.43 -0.88
N THR A 76 0.04 -1.30 -0.16
CA THR A 76 0.99 -2.38 0.11
C THR A 76 1.49 -2.34 1.55
N GLY A 77 2.13 -3.40 2.01
CA GLY A 77 2.91 -3.43 3.25
C GLY A 77 4.40 -3.46 2.94
N ASP A 78 5.23 -3.07 3.90
CA ASP A 78 6.69 -3.09 3.75
C ASP A 78 7.22 -4.48 3.34
N GLY A 79 6.64 -5.55 3.89
CA GLY A 79 7.02 -6.93 3.58
C GLY A 79 6.74 -7.34 2.15
N SER A 80 5.52 -7.11 1.69
CA SER A 80 5.05 -7.46 0.35
C SER A 80 5.72 -6.60 -0.72
N PHE A 81 5.90 -5.33 -0.45
CA PHE A 81 6.50 -4.36 -1.37
C PHE A 81 7.96 -4.71 -1.72
N HIS A 82 8.73 -5.25 -0.78
CA HIS A 82 10.09 -5.71 -1.04
C HIS A 82 10.19 -6.81 -2.11
N MET A 83 9.11 -7.50 -2.40
CA MET A 83 9.14 -8.59 -3.37
C MET A 83 9.15 -8.11 -4.82
N ASN A 84 8.64 -6.90 -5.09
CA ASN A 84 8.53 -6.40 -6.48
C ASN A 84 8.69 -4.88 -6.62
N LEU A 85 9.30 -4.20 -5.66
CA LEU A 85 9.52 -2.73 -5.72
C LEU A 85 10.44 -2.29 -6.87
N ASN A 86 11.25 -3.20 -7.43
CA ASN A 86 12.10 -2.96 -8.59
C ASN A 86 11.31 -2.50 -9.83
N GLU A 87 10.02 -2.83 -9.92
CA GLU A 87 9.13 -2.33 -10.98
C GLU A 87 8.88 -0.81 -10.91
N ALA A 88 9.42 -0.14 -9.89
CA ALA A 88 9.49 1.32 -9.85
C ALA A 88 10.19 1.89 -11.09
N CYS A 89 11.23 1.22 -11.61
CA CYS A 89 11.92 1.65 -12.82
C CYS A 89 10.96 1.67 -14.04
N THR A 90 10.06 0.71 -14.16
CA THR A 90 9.03 0.67 -15.20
C THR A 90 8.05 1.83 -15.01
N ALA A 91 7.53 2.03 -13.79
CA ALA A 91 6.58 3.09 -13.49
C ALA A 91 7.18 4.49 -13.77
N VAL A 92 8.45 4.71 -13.42
CA VAL A 92 9.17 5.97 -13.70
C VAL A 92 9.39 6.15 -15.20
N SER A 93 9.87 5.12 -15.90
CA SER A 93 10.16 5.19 -17.34
C SER A 93 8.95 5.53 -18.19
N TYR A 94 7.78 5.10 -17.79
CA TYR A 94 6.51 5.40 -18.45
C TYR A 94 5.75 6.57 -17.83
N GLU A 95 6.33 7.24 -16.82
CA GLU A 95 5.71 8.37 -16.09
C GLU A 95 4.28 8.03 -15.61
N LEU A 96 4.09 6.86 -15.05
CA LEU A 96 2.77 6.40 -14.58
C LEU A 96 2.43 7.06 -13.24
N PRO A 97 1.34 7.85 -13.14
CA PRO A 97 1.01 8.60 -11.93
C PRO A 97 0.37 7.73 -10.83
N ILE A 98 0.98 6.59 -10.56
CA ILE A 98 0.55 5.66 -9.52
C ILE A 98 0.95 6.22 -8.16
N ILE A 99 0.02 6.27 -7.22
CA ILE A 99 0.32 6.59 -5.83
C ILE A 99 0.38 5.28 -5.04
N THR A 100 1.56 4.95 -4.52
CA THR A 100 1.77 3.76 -3.70
C THR A 100 1.80 4.14 -2.22
N VAL A 101 0.84 3.65 -1.45
CA VAL A 101 0.75 3.82 0.00
C VAL A 101 1.31 2.57 0.67
N ILE A 102 2.42 2.73 1.40
CA ILE A 102 3.16 1.65 2.04
C ILE A 102 2.86 1.67 3.54
N PHE A 103 2.07 0.73 4.04
CA PHE A 103 1.88 0.53 5.48
C PHE A 103 3.11 -0.20 6.04
N ASN A 104 3.98 0.56 6.69
CA ASN A 104 5.20 0.04 7.29
C ASN A 104 5.03 -0.18 8.80
N ASN A 105 4.88 -1.43 9.19
CA ASN A 105 4.88 -1.86 10.59
C ASN A 105 6.15 -2.62 10.98
N SER A 106 7.11 -2.73 10.05
CA SER A 106 8.40 -3.41 10.22
C SER A 106 8.31 -4.90 10.56
N VAL A 107 7.15 -5.52 10.34
CA VAL A 107 6.92 -6.94 10.60
C VAL A 107 6.13 -7.59 9.45
N LEU A 108 6.12 -8.90 9.38
CA LEU A 108 5.15 -9.65 8.57
C LEU A 108 3.82 -9.70 9.34
N GLY A 109 3.05 -8.61 9.25
CA GLY A 109 1.95 -8.31 10.15
C GLY A 109 0.86 -9.37 10.20
N MET A 110 0.47 -9.96 9.06
CA MET A 110 -0.55 -11.02 9.04
C MET A 110 -0.07 -12.27 9.79
N VAL A 111 1.17 -12.71 9.53
CA VAL A 111 1.76 -13.88 10.21
C VAL A 111 1.91 -13.60 11.71
N ARG A 112 2.38 -12.39 12.07
CA ARG A 112 2.50 -11.95 13.46
C ARG A 112 1.13 -11.95 14.16
N GLN A 113 0.07 -11.46 13.52
CA GLN A 113 -1.27 -11.45 14.09
C GLN A 113 -1.78 -12.88 14.35
N TRP A 114 -1.55 -13.82 13.43
CA TRP A 114 -1.87 -15.23 13.63
C TRP A 114 -1.11 -15.82 14.82
N GLN A 115 0.20 -15.58 14.90
CA GLN A 115 1.02 -16.07 16.02
C GLN A 115 0.59 -15.44 17.35
N THR A 116 0.14 -14.19 17.32
CA THR A 116 -0.42 -13.53 18.50
C THR A 116 -1.72 -14.17 18.96
N THR A 117 -2.62 -14.45 17.99
CA THR A 117 -4.00 -14.87 18.29
C THR A 117 -4.11 -16.35 18.59
N PHE A 118 -3.42 -17.19 17.82
CA PHE A 118 -3.62 -18.64 17.83
C PHE A 118 -2.41 -19.44 18.37
N TYR A 119 -1.24 -18.81 18.51
CA TYR A 119 -0.01 -19.50 18.90
C TYR A 119 0.66 -18.90 20.15
N GLU A 120 -0.13 -18.31 21.06
CA GLU A 120 0.32 -17.81 22.38
C GLU A 120 1.52 -16.86 22.28
N LYS A 121 1.57 -16.01 21.22
CA LYS A 121 2.67 -15.07 20.92
C LYS A 121 4.03 -15.75 20.73
N ARG A 122 4.05 -17.01 20.32
CA ARG A 122 5.28 -17.71 19.93
C ARG A 122 5.72 -17.23 18.55
N TYR A 123 6.39 -16.09 18.52
CA TYR A 123 6.83 -15.45 17.29
C TYR A 123 8.01 -16.19 16.65
N SER A 124 7.89 -16.45 15.35
CA SER A 124 8.94 -17.07 14.54
C SER A 124 8.97 -16.42 13.16
N GLN A 125 10.13 -15.84 12.80
CA GLN A 125 10.43 -15.25 11.49
C GLN A 125 9.45 -14.15 11.04
N THR A 126 8.80 -13.45 11.97
CA THR A 126 7.83 -12.38 11.67
C THR A 126 8.40 -10.98 11.76
N ASP A 127 9.61 -10.84 12.30
CA ASP A 127 10.36 -9.59 12.40
C ASP A 127 11.66 -9.70 11.58
N PRO A 128 11.65 -9.28 10.31
CA PRO A 128 12.79 -9.47 9.42
C PRO A 128 13.92 -8.45 9.63
N HIS A 129 13.83 -7.54 10.60
CA HIS A 129 14.83 -6.52 10.92
C HIS A 129 15.33 -5.71 9.71
N ARG A 130 14.45 -5.38 8.79
CA ARG A 130 14.80 -4.63 7.58
C ARG A 130 15.19 -3.19 7.92
N ARG A 131 16.24 -2.69 7.26
CA ARG A 131 16.74 -1.32 7.40
C ARG A 131 16.44 -0.47 6.14
N THR A 132 15.46 -0.87 5.35
CA THR A 132 15.12 -0.19 4.11
C THR A 132 14.55 1.20 4.41
N ASP A 133 15.12 2.21 3.78
CA ASP A 133 14.59 3.56 3.75
C ASP A 133 13.84 3.75 2.42
N PHE A 134 12.52 3.64 2.46
CA PHE A 134 11.69 3.72 1.26
C PHE A 134 11.73 5.10 0.60
N VAL A 135 11.95 6.17 1.36
CA VAL A 135 12.06 7.52 0.80
C VAL A 135 13.33 7.67 -0.01
N LYS A 136 14.48 7.27 0.54
CA LYS A 136 15.75 7.29 -0.21
C LYS A 136 15.73 6.35 -1.41
N LEU A 137 15.05 5.22 -1.27
CA LEU A 137 14.91 4.27 -2.37
C LEU A 137 14.04 4.84 -3.48
N ALA A 138 12.95 5.53 -3.14
CA ALA A 138 12.13 6.26 -4.10
C ALA A 138 12.96 7.30 -4.88
N GLU A 139 13.74 8.11 -4.17
CA GLU A 139 14.64 9.09 -4.76
C GLU A 139 15.67 8.42 -5.68
N GLY A 140 16.23 7.27 -5.27
CA GLY A 140 17.15 6.48 -6.08
C GLY A 140 16.55 5.96 -7.39
N PHE A 141 15.25 5.66 -7.41
CA PHE A 141 14.52 5.33 -8.63
C PHE A 141 14.08 6.56 -9.45
N GLY A 142 14.23 7.78 -8.91
CA GLY A 142 13.83 9.01 -9.58
C GLY A 142 12.36 9.38 -9.40
N LEU A 143 11.69 8.86 -8.37
CA LEU A 143 10.33 9.21 -8.01
C LEU A 143 10.29 9.91 -6.63
N LYS A 144 9.16 10.54 -6.34
CA LYS A 144 8.99 11.26 -5.08
C LYS A 144 8.55 10.32 -3.95
N GLY A 145 9.24 10.40 -2.80
CA GLY A 145 8.95 9.64 -1.61
C GLY A 145 8.57 10.53 -0.44
N TYR A 146 7.62 10.05 0.39
CA TYR A 146 7.22 10.69 1.65
C TYR A 146 7.23 9.68 2.78
N ARG A 147 7.51 10.14 4.01
CA ARG A 147 7.32 9.37 5.24
C ARG A 147 6.37 10.11 6.15
N CYS A 148 5.31 9.43 6.58
CA CYS A 148 4.25 9.99 7.40
C CYS A 148 4.09 9.17 8.69
N THR A 149 4.01 9.86 9.82
CA THR A 149 3.83 9.26 11.15
C THR A 149 2.48 9.61 11.78
N ASN A 150 1.77 10.57 11.20
CA ASN A 150 0.46 11.03 11.64
C ASN A 150 -0.43 11.41 10.46
N LEU A 151 -1.72 11.61 10.73
CA LEU A 151 -2.70 11.88 9.68
C LEU A 151 -2.48 13.22 8.96
N PRO A 152 -2.18 14.35 9.61
CA PRO A 152 -1.89 15.61 8.91
C PRO A 152 -0.72 15.52 7.92
N GLU A 153 0.37 14.82 8.28
CA GLU A 153 1.49 14.57 7.36
C GLU A 153 1.03 13.77 6.15
N PHE A 154 0.23 12.72 6.37
CA PHE A 154 -0.32 11.91 5.28
C PHE A 154 -1.22 12.73 4.35
N GLN A 155 -2.12 13.54 4.90
CA GLN A 155 -3.02 14.41 4.13
C GLN A 155 -2.25 15.35 3.20
N ALA A 156 -1.22 16.01 3.73
CA ALA A 156 -0.38 16.91 2.96
C ALA A 156 0.41 16.16 1.86
N ALA A 157 1.01 15.01 2.19
CA ALA A 157 1.77 14.18 1.25
C ALA A 157 0.88 13.65 0.13
N PHE A 158 -0.33 13.18 0.47
CA PHE A 158 -1.27 12.63 -0.50
C PHE A 158 -1.82 13.72 -1.43
N ALA A 159 -2.18 14.89 -0.89
CA ALA A 159 -2.61 16.04 -1.68
C ALA A 159 -1.51 16.52 -2.65
N ASP A 160 -0.23 16.41 -2.27
CA ASP A 160 0.87 16.72 -3.17
C ASP A 160 1.10 15.60 -4.20
N ALA A 161 0.99 14.33 -3.80
CA ALA A 161 1.09 13.18 -4.70
C ALA A 161 0.04 13.22 -5.83
N LEU A 162 -1.17 13.71 -5.53
CA LEU A 162 -2.22 13.89 -6.55
C LEU A 162 -1.85 14.89 -7.67
N LYS A 163 -0.89 15.78 -7.43
CA LYS A 163 -0.41 16.77 -8.41
C LYS A 163 0.77 16.26 -9.24
N GLN A 164 1.39 15.15 -8.82
CA GLN A 164 2.54 14.59 -9.52
C GLN A 164 2.13 13.95 -10.85
N LYS A 165 2.99 14.08 -11.86
CA LYS A 165 2.81 13.46 -13.18
C LYS A 165 3.39 12.06 -13.27
N GLY A 166 4.29 11.71 -12.37
CA GLY A 166 4.94 10.41 -12.25
C GLY A 166 4.53 9.66 -10.98
N PRO A 167 5.11 8.47 -10.75
CA PRO A 167 4.81 7.66 -9.59
C PRO A 167 5.27 8.31 -8.28
N THR A 168 4.58 8.00 -7.19
CA THR A 168 4.88 8.55 -5.87
C THR A 168 4.73 7.45 -4.81
N TRP A 169 5.66 7.40 -3.85
CA TRP A 169 5.56 6.50 -2.70
C TRP A 169 5.29 7.29 -1.42
N ILE A 170 4.34 6.83 -0.63
CA ILE A 170 4.00 7.39 0.69
C ILE A 170 4.12 6.29 1.72
N GLU A 171 5.19 6.31 2.49
CA GLU A 171 5.42 5.40 3.61
C GLU A 171 4.65 5.91 4.84
N CYS A 172 3.73 5.07 5.33
CA CYS A 172 2.93 5.30 6.54
C CYS A 172 3.47 4.42 7.66
N ILE A 173 4.07 5.03 8.68
CA ILE A 173 4.55 4.31 9.86
C ILE A 173 3.35 3.99 10.75
N ILE A 174 3.10 2.71 10.97
CA ILE A 174 1.98 2.21 11.78
C ILE A 174 2.49 1.29 12.90
N ASP A 175 1.65 1.05 13.89
CA ASP A 175 1.98 0.15 15.00
C ASP A 175 2.11 -1.31 14.49
N LYS A 176 3.15 -2.00 14.99
CA LYS A 176 3.41 -3.41 14.61
C LYS A 176 2.36 -4.39 15.12
N ASP A 177 1.62 -4.01 16.14
CA ASP A 177 0.59 -4.84 16.75
C ASP A 177 -0.84 -4.42 16.33
N GLU A 178 -0.96 -3.47 15.36
CA GLU A 178 -2.24 -3.11 14.76
C GLU A 178 -2.86 -4.32 14.05
N LYS A 179 -4.15 -4.54 14.30
CA LYS A 179 -4.84 -5.78 13.90
C LYS A 179 -5.89 -5.54 12.82
N VAL A 180 -6.10 -6.56 12.03
CA VAL A 180 -7.29 -6.68 11.17
C VAL A 180 -8.37 -7.41 11.98
N LEU A 181 -9.51 -6.78 12.19
CA LEU A 181 -10.64 -7.35 12.92
C LEU A 181 -11.95 -7.09 12.14
N PRO A 182 -12.93 -7.99 12.17
CA PRO A 182 -12.86 -9.34 12.77
C PRO A 182 -11.91 -10.25 12.00
N MET A 183 -11.32 -11.23 12.69
CA MET A 183 -10.56 -12.32 12.09
C MET A 183 -11.26 -13.63 12.48
N ILE A 184 -11.81 -14.30 11.48
CA ILE A 184 -12.47 -15.60 11.63
C ILE A 184 -11.52 -16.63 11.03
N PRO A 185 -11.11 -17.69 11.80
CA PRO A 185 -10.22 -18.73 11.29
C PRO A 185 -10.87 -19.57 10.19
#